data_b243c9856b1c250846ab0722c6119145
#
_entry.id   b243c9856b1c250846ab0722c6119145
#
_cell.length_a   1.000
_cell.length_b   1.000
_cell.length_c   1.000
_cell.angle_alpha   90.00
_cell.angle_beta   90.00
_cell.angle_gamma   90.00
#
_symmetry.space_group_name_H-M   'P 1'
#
loop_
_entity.id
_entity.type
_entity.pdbx_description
1 polymer ?
#
loop_
_entity_poly.entity_id
_entity_poly.type
_entity_poly.pdbx_seq_one_letter_code
_entity_poly.pdbx_strand_id
1 'polypeptide(L)'
;MIRRMLALGVTLLVSGPSLAEDIKLPPTMGVTAYDTGTAGFNIAVGVGKMMKDKYGTDLRVLPAGNDVARLAPLRAKRAVMSAMGSGTYFAQEGVFEFGAKEWGPQPLQLLLSTVDCNAASLGVAADIGVKDIKDLRGKRVGFVVGSPALNQNSLAILAFGGLKQSDVKAVEFASYGAMWKGLINNDTDAAFGTTITGPAKEAETSPRGLIWPPLPADDKAGWERVQKVGSFFFPHRATCGAGISPEKPLNLANYPYPIFVAYASVPADQIYAITKAMIVNYDAYKDSAPGASGLAADRQTKNWVAPVHPGAVRALKEAGQWTDQQEAHNNALFKRQDVLTAAWTEYGKSNPPADEKAFLEGWMKARAAALAKANMSNGFE
;
A
#
# COMPACT_ATOMS: atom_id res chain seq x y z
N MET A 1 -51.42 -10.34 59.40
CA MET A 1 -50.06 -9.85 59.45
C MET A 1 -49.25 -10.59 58.38
N ILE A 2 -49.01 -9.94 57.22
CA ILE A 2 -48.26 -10.55 56.13
C ILE A 2 -46.99 -9.73 55.96
N ARG A 3 -45.82 -10.31 56.29
CA ARG A 3 -44.47 -9.72 56.13
C ARG A 3 -44.09 -9.89 54.64
N ARG A 4 -43.91 -8.76 53.96
CA ARG A 4 -43.27 -8.70 52.63
C ARG A 4 -41.75 -8.64 52.83
N MET A 5 -41.03 -9.65 52.34
CA MET A 5 -39.58 -9.63 52.17
C MET A 5 -39.26 -8.89 50.87
N LEU A 6 -38.53 -7.77 50.93
CA LEU A 6 -37.86 -7.14 49.79
C LEU A 6 -36.53 -7.87 49.55
N ALA A 7 -36.39 -8.49 48.37
CA ALA A 7 -35.12 -8.99 47.89
C ALA A 7 -34.36 -7.83 47.19
N LEU A 8 -33.23 -7.39 47.74
CA LEU A 8 -32.32 -6.48 47.12
C LEU A 8 -31.47 -7.27 46.08
N GLY A 9 -31.71 -7.08 44.79
CA GLY A 9 -30.87 -7.60 43.75
C GLY A 9 -29.61 -6.76 43.62
N VAL A 10 -28.45 -7.32 43.99
CA VAL A 10 -27.14 -6.74 43.71
C VAL A 10 -26.76 -7.06 42.28
N THR A 11 -26.82 -6.06 41.40
CA THR A 11 -26.31 -6.17 40.02
C THR A 11 -24.79 -5.97 40.08
N LEU A 12 -24.05 -7.08 39.98
CA LEU A 12 -22.60 -7.03 39.75
C LEU A 12 -22.35 -6.51 38.32
N LEU A 13 -21.93 -5.27 38.22
CA LEU A 13 -21.29 -4.73 37.02
C LEU A 13 -19.92 -5.42 36.87
N VAL A 14 -19.84 -6.43 36.03
CA VAL A 14 -18.56 -6.99 35.57
C VAL A 14 -17.94 -5.97 34.61
N SER A 15 -17.06 -5.12 35.15
CA SER A 15 -16.16 -4.32 34.33
C SER A 15 -15.22 -5.28 33.63
N GLY A 16 -15.45 -5.53 32.34
CA GLY A 16 -14.50 -6.27 31.51
C GLY A 16 -13.15 -5.57 31.50
N PRO A 17 -12.03 -6.29 31.44
CA PRO A 17 -10.70 -5.67 31.37
C PRO A 17 -10.64 -4.74 30.16
N SER A 18 -10.26 -3.50 30.38
CA SER A 18 -9.97 -2.51 29.33
C SER A 18 -8.83 -3.07 28.48
N LEU A 19 -9.10 -3.42 27.23
CA LEU A 19 -8.11 -3.94 26.27
C LEU A 19 -6.92 -3.00 26.01
N ALA A 20 -6.95 -1.78 26.59
CA ALA A 20 -5.91 -0.76 26.42
C ALA A 20 -4.78 -0.84 27.46
N GLU A 21 -4.98 -1.49 28.62
CA GLU A 21 -4.03 -1.45 29.75
C GLU A 21 -2.73 -2.23 29.52
N ASP A 22 -2.67 -3.16 28.57
CA ASP A 22 -1.50 -4.03 28.34
C ASP A 22 -0.62 -3.63 27.14
N ILE A 23 -0.93 -2.52 26.43
CA ILE A 23 -0.17 -2.10 25.24
C ILE A 23 1.07 -1.31 25.66
N LYS A 24 2.26 -1.91 25.49
CA LYS A 24 3.54 -1.24 25.68
C LYS A 24 4.21 -0.99 24.35
N LEU A 25 4.40 0.28 24.00
CA LEU A 25 5.16 0.70 22.83
C LEU A 25 6.53 1.26 23.22
N PRO A 26 7.56 1.14 22.37
CA PRO A 26 8.85 1.80 22.59
C PRO A 26 8.68 3.33 22.68
N PRO A 27 9.52 4.04 23.44
CA PRO A 27 9.44 5.51 23.53
C PRO A 27 9.58 6.22 22.19
N THR A 28 10.32 5.64 21.24
CA THR A 28 10.51 6.18 19.89
C THR A 28 10.47 5.06 18.86
N MET A 29 9.80 5.29 17.75
CA MET A 29 9.77 4.41 16.58
C MET A 29 9.90 5.22 15.28
N GLY A 30 10.38 4.58 14.20
CA GLY A 30 10.41 5.17 12.86
C GLY A 30 9.36 4.52 11.96
N VAL A 31 8.72 5.33 11.11
CA VAL A 31 7.91 4.89 9.99
C VAL A 31 8.35 5.63 8.72
N THR A 32 8.57 4.91 7.63
CA THR A 32 8.83 5.56 6.34
C THR A 32 7.54 5.76 5.56
N ALA A 33 7.47 6.83 4.76
CA ALA A 33 6.35 7.13 3.88
C ALA A 33 6.87 7.81 2.60
N TYR A 34 6.01 8.06 1.61
CA TYR A 34 6.38 8.94 0.49
C TYR A 34 6.56 10.39 0.96
N ASP A 35 6.92 11.27 0.04
CA ASP A 35 7.16 12.69 0.28
C ASP A 35 6.10 13.33 1.17
N THR A 36 6.49 14.37 1.89
CA THR A 36 5.61 15.17 2.76
C THR A 36 4.36 15.61 2.00
N GLY A 37 3.20 15.54 2.67
CA GLY A 37 1.90 15.91 2.09
C GLY A 37 1.21 14.78 1.30
N THR A 38 1.86 13.63 1.09
CA THR A 38 1.21 12.47 0.49
C THR A 38 0.21 11.83 1.46
N ALA A 39 -0.78 11.08 0.93
CA ALA A 39 -1.78 10.43 1.76
C ALA A 39 -1.16 9.52 2.83
N GLY A 40 -0.20 8.65 2.44
CA GLY A 40 0.49 7.76 3.39
C GLY A 40 1.30 8.50 4.45
N PHE A 41 1.95 9.61 4.08
CA PHE A 41 2.67 10.46 5.03
C PHE A 41 1.70 11.08 6.05
N ASN A 42 0.63 11.70 5.59
CA ASN A 42 -0.34 12.38 6.46
C ASN A 42 -1.04 11.41 7.41
N ILE A 43 -1.42 10.23 6.94
CA ILE A 43 -2.01 9.17 7.77
C ILE A 43 -1.01 8.68 8.82
N ALA A 44 0.27 8.49 8.45
CA ALA A 44 1.31 8.10 9.41
C ALA A 44 1.53 9.18 10.49
N VAL A 45 1.43 10.47 10.15
CA VAL A 45 1.47 11.58 11.12
C VAL A 45 0.28 11.49 12.08
N GLY A 46 -0.94 11.25 11.58
CA GLY A 46 -2.13 11.09 12.43
C GLY A 46 -2.02 9.91 13.39
N VAL A 47 -1.55 8.76 12.90
CA VAL A 47 -1.25 7.59 13.76
C VAL A 47 -0.17 7.94 14.79
N GLY A 48 0.87 8.68 14.40
CA GLY A 48 1.94 9.12 15.30
C GLY A 48 1.43 10.02 16.41
N LYS A 49 0.52 10.95 16.09
CA LYS A 49 -0.13 11.79 17.11
C LYS A 49 -0.91 10.94 18.12
N MET A 50 -1.71 9.99 17.65
CA MET A 50 -2.43 9.06 18.53
C MET A 50 -1.47 8.29 19.43
N MET A 51 -0.37 7.74 18.89
CA MET A 51 0.63 7.00 19.68
C MET A 51 1.29 7.88 20.74
N LYS A 52 1.56 9.15 20.43
CA LYS A 52 2.11 10.10 21.38
C LYS A 52 1.14 10.40 22.51
N ASP A 53 -0.11 10.70 22.14
CA ASP A 53 -1.15 11.11 23.11
C ASP A 53 -1.55 9.96 24.06
N LYS A 54 -1.59 8.71 23.55
CA LYS A 54 -2.08 7.55 24.31
C LYS A 54 -0.98 6.75 25.02
N TYR A 55 0.24 6.73 24.46
CA TYR A 55 1.31 5.84 24.91
C TYR A 55 2.64 6.58 25.16
N GLY A 56 2.71 7.87 24.91
CA GLY A 56 3.96 8.66 25.03
C GLY A 56 5.00 8.35 23.94
N THR A 57 4.65 7.56 22.92
CA THR A 57 5.56 7.10 21.87
C THR A 57 5.72 8.15 20.77
N ASP A 58 6.96 8.56 20.52
CA ASP A 58 7.31 9.41 19.37
C ASP A 58 7.44 8.55 18.09
N LEU A 59 6.43 8.58 17.20
CA LEU A 59 6.49 7.96 15.88
C LEU A 59 7.07 8.97 14.88
N ARG A 60 8.33 8.80 14.50
CA ARG A 60 9.03 9.67 13.54
C ARG A 60 8.69 9.24 12.12
N VAL A 61 8.04 10.11 11.35
CA VAL A 61 7.74 9.87 9.94
C VAL A 61 8.93 10.31 9.09
N LEU A 62 9.52 9.38 8.34
CA LEU A 62 10.68 9.57 7.48
C LEU A 62 10.20 9.63 6.02
N PRO A 63 10.19 10.81 5.38
CA PRO A 63 9.76 10.92 3.99
C PRO A 63 10.82 10.35 3.03
N ALA A 64 10.36 9.76 1.92
CA ALA A 64 11.22 9.20 0.88
C ALA A 64 10.56 9.34 -0.50
N GLY A 65 11.33 9.69 -1.51
CA GLY A 65 10.83 10.04 -2.85
C GLY A 65 10.42 8.84 -3.72
N ASN A 66 10.87 7.61 -3.38
CA ASN A 66 10.62 6.40 -4.16
C ASN A 66 10.56 5.13 -3.29
N ASP A 67 10.27 3.98 -3.88
CA ASP A 67 10.07 2.73 -3.14
C ASP A 67 11.36 2.19 -2.52
N VAL A 68 12.47 2.27 -3.25
CA VAL A 68 13.79 1.83 -2.78
C VAL A 68 14.21 2.65 -1.56
N ALA A 69 14.09 3.98 -1.64
CA ALA A 69 14.42 4.90 -0.56
C ALA A 69 13.52 4.68 0.68
N ARG A 70 12.24 4.31 0.49
CA ARG A 70 11.34 3.96 1.60
C ARG A 70 11.74 2.66 2.31
N LEU A 71 12.16 1.65 1.55
CA LEU A 71 12.44 0.34 2.11
C LEU A 71 13.83 0.27 2.76
N ALA A 72 14.81 1.03 2.28
CA ALA A 72 16.17 1.02 2.78
C ALA A 72 16.29 1.27 4.31
N PRO A 73 15.60 2.25 4.94
CA PRO A 73 15.63 2.42 6.38
C PRO A 73 15.03 1.25 7.17
N LEU A 74 14.00 0.56 6.65
CA LEU A 74 13.44 -0.65 7.27
C LEU A 74 14.47 -1.78 7.25
N ARG A 75 15.07 -2.03 6.09
CA ARG A 75 16.11 -3.05 5.92
C ARG A 75 17.30 -2.79 6.85
N ALA A 76 17.67 -1.52 7.04
CA ALA A 76 18.71 -1.09 7.95
C ALA A 76 18.28 -1.03 9.43
N LYS A 77 17.04 -1.47 9.76
CA LYS A 77 16.45 -1.45 11.12
C LYS A 77 16.40 -0.03 11.74
N ARG A 78 16.40 1.03 10.92
CA ARG A 78 16.26 2.43 11.35
C ARG A 78 14.80 2.88 11.43
N ALA A 79 13.90 2.12 10.83
CA ALA A 79 12.46 2.26 10.97
C ALA A 79 11.86 0.87 11.23
N VAL A 80 10.77 0.80 12.00
CA VAL A 80 10.09 -0.45 12.35
C VAL A 80 9.04 -0.82 11.31
N MET A 81 8.44 0.17 10.66
CA MET A 81 7.39 -0.03 9.66
C MET A 81 7.47 1.01 8.54
N SER A 82 6.69 0.77 7.49
CA SER A 82 6.53 1.69 6.35
C SER A 82 5.07 1.82 5.98
N ALA A 83 4.64 3.03 5.63
CA ALA A 83 3.40 3.26 4.92
C ALA A 83 3.65 3.06 3.41
N MET A 84 3.53 1.81 2.95
CA MET A 84 3.77 1.40 1.56
C MET A 84 2.46 1.24 0.76
N GLY A 85 2.57 0.71 -0.43
CA GLY A 85 1.50 0.33 -1.33
C GLY A 85 1.90 -0.92 -2.12
N SER A 86 1.62 -0.97 -3.43
CA SER A 86 1.97 -2.10 -4.30
C SER A 86 3.47 -2.42 -4.34
N GLY A 87 4.35 -1.48 -3.97
CA GLY A 87 5.78 -1.74 -3.78
C GLY A 87 6.08 -2.85 -2.78
N THR A 88 5.19 -3.10 -1.82
CA THR A 88 5.26 -4.25 -0.91
C THR A 88 5.25 -5.57 -1.68
N TYR A 89 4.36 -5.69 -2.67
CA TYR A 89 4.25 -6.88 -3.52
C TYR A 89 5.50 -7.08 -4.36
N PHE A 90 5.96 -6.03 -5.06
CA PHE A 90 7.14 -6.12 -5.91
C PHE A 90 8.42 -6.42 -5.10
N ALA A 91 8.54 -5.85 -3.91
CA ALA A 91 9.64 -6.14 -3.00
C ALA A 91 9.59 -7.59 -2.49
N GLN A 92 8.41 -8.09 -2.10
CA GLN A 92 8.23 -9.50 -1.71
C GLN A 92 8.63 -10.45 -2.83
N GLU A 93 8.23 -10.14 -4.07
CA GLU A 93 8.50 -10.97 -5.23
C GLU A 93 9.97 -10.86 -5.71
N GLY A 94 10.73 -9.87 -5.26
CA GLY A 94 12.10 -9.62 -5.71
C GLY A 94 12.16 -9.32 -7.20
N VAL A 95 11.26 -8.44 -7.69
CA VAL A 95 11.17 -8.08 -9.12
C VAL A 95 11.44 -6.60 -9.33
N PHE A 96 11.71 -6.21 -10.57
CA PHE A 96 12.12 -4.86 -10.95
C PHE A 96 13.36 -4.42 -10.17
N GLU A 97 13.38 -3.25 -9.56
CA GLU A 97 14.50 -2.75 -8.75
C GLU A 97 14.82 -3.68 -7.56
N PHE A 98 13.83 -4.41 -7.05
CA PHE A 98 14.04 -5.40 -5.99
C PHE A 98 14.56 -6.75 -6.50
N GLY A 99 14.69 -6.92 -7.81
CA GLY A 99 15.41 -8.06 -8.41
C GLY A 99 16.93 -7.84 -8.52
N ALA A 100 17.41 -6.63 -8.20
CA ALA A 100 18.83 -6.31 -8.21
C ALA A 100 19.61 -7.10 -7.14
N LYS A 101 20.91 -7.32 -7.38
CA LYS A 101 21.80 -8.16 -6.56
C LYS A 101 21.82 -7.76 -5.07
N GLU A 102 21.71 -6.48 -4.78
CA GLU A 102 21.71 -5.95 -3.42
C GLU A 102 20.36 -6.08 -2.70
N TRP A 103 19.27 -6.43 -3.41
CA TRP A 103 17.93 -6.52 -2.85
C TRP A 103 17.45 -7.96 -2.71
N GLY A 104 16.95 -8.57 -3.76
CA GLY A 104 16.25 -9.84 -3.72
C GLY A 104 14.85 -9.75 -3.10
N PRO A 105 14.16 -10.89 -2.96
CA PRO A 105 12.86 -10.96 -2.29
C PRO A 105 12.93 -10.46 -0.85
N GLN A 106 12.03 -9.54 -0.51
CA GLN A 106 11.95 -8.93 0.81
C GLN A 106 10.76 -9.51 1.58
N PRO A 107 10.95 -10.17 2.72
CA PRO A 107 9.87 -10.78 3.50
C PRO A 107 9.09 -9.70 4.28
N LEU A 108 8.36 -8.87 3.55
CA LEU A 108 7.48 -7.84 4.10
C LEU A 108 6.13 -8.43 4.47
N GLN A 109 5.58 -8.00 5.59
CA GLN A 109 4.31 -8.46 6.13
C GLN A 109 3.46 -7.28 6.59
N LEU A 110 2.14 -7.36 6.37
CA LEU A 110 1.19 -6.30 6.65
C LEU A 110 0.86 -6.19 8.14
N LEU A 111 0.68 -4.94 8.61
CA LEU A 111 0.01 -4.64 9.86
C LEU A 111 -1.48 -4.35 9.59
N LEU A 112 -1.75 -3.21 8.98
CA LEU A 112 -3.08 -2.78 8.54
C LEU A 112 -2.98 -2.14 7.16
N SER A 113 -4.07 -2.17 6.41
CA SER A 113 -4.20 -1.55 5.09
C SER A 113 -5.40 -0.60 5.04
N THR A 114 -5.40 0.28 4.07
CA THR A 114 -6.45 1.29 3.92
C THR A 114 -7.22 1.09 2.61
N VAL A 115 -8.54 0.93 2.72
CA VAL A 115 -9.47 1.07 1.58
C VAL A 115 -10.59 2.01 2.00
N ASP A 116 -10.75 3.12 1.31
CA ASP A 116 -11.72 4.16 1.65
C ASP A 116 -12.39 4.76 0.40
N CYS A 117 -12.95 5.94 0.52
CA CYS A 117 -13.66 6.68 -0.53
C CYS A 117 -12.77 7.10 -1.72
N ASN A 118 -11.45 7.05 -1.57
CA ASN A 118 -10.48 7.45 -2.58
C ASN A 118 -10.19 6.35 -3.60
N ALA A 119 -9.60 6.75 -4.73
CA ALA A 119 -9.09 5.85 -5.75
C ALA A 119 -7.62 6.10 -6.07
N ALA A 120 -7.04 5.22 -6.89
CA ALA A 120 -5.69 5.34 -7.42
C ALA A 120 -5.74 5.23 -8.96
N SER A 121 -5.23 6.26 -9.66
CA SER A 121 -5.25 6.33 -11.12
C SER A 121 -4.20 7.32 -11.66
N LEU A 122 -4.19 7.52 -12.98
CA LEU A 122 -3.45 8.60 -13.61
C LEU A 122 -4.26 9.90 -13.51
N GLY A 123 -3.72 10.87 -12.78
CA GLY A 123 -4.14 12.25 -12.86
C GLY A 123 -3.56 12.89 -14.12
N VAL A 124 -4.39 13.59 -14.88
CA VAL A 124 -4.05 14.16 -16.19
C VAL A 124 -4.32 15.66 -16.17
N ALA A 125 -3.43 16.46 -16.76
CA ALA A 125 -3.64 17.88 -16.91
C ALA A 125 -4.90 18.16 -17.75
N ALA A 126 -5.80 19.01 -17.25
CA ALA A 126 -7.11 19.23 -17.87
C ALA A 126 -7.00 20.00 -19.20
N ASP A 127 -5.92 20.77 -19.40
CA ASP A 127 -5.67 21.63 -20.57
C ASP A 127 -5.34 20.85 -21.87
N ILE A 128 -5.06 19.53 -21.78
CA ILE A 128 -4.63 18.75 -22.94
C ILE A 128 -5.76 17.99 -23.66
N GLY A 129 -7.01 18.12 -23.18
CA GLY A 129 -8.21 17.59 -23.84
C GLY A 129 -8.38 16.07 -23.82
N VAL A 130 -7.67 15.33 -22.96
CA VAL A 130 -7.84 13.89 -22.74
C VAL A 130 -9.19 13.63 -22.07
N LYS A 131 -9.93 12.62 -22.54
CA LYS A 131 -11.20 12.18 -21.96
C LYS A 131 -11.13 10.74 -21.45
N ASP A 132 -10.43 9.89 -22.18
CA ASP A 132 -10.25 8.47 -21.90
C ASP A 132 -8.76 8.13 -21.77
N ILE A 133 -8.43 7.00 -21.12
CA ILE A 133 -7.03 6.54 -20.99
C ILE A 133 -6.35 6.33 -22.35
N LYS A 134 -7.10 5.86 -23.37
CA LYS A 134 -6.56 5.67 -24.75
C LYS A 134 -6.06 6.96 -25.39
N ASP A 135 -6.58 8.13 -24.97
CA ASP A 135 -6.19 9.44 -25.51
C ASP A 135 -4.79 9.89 -25.01
N LEU A 136 -4.22 9.15 -24.05
CA LEU A 136 -2.84 9.35 -23.58
C LEU A 136 -1.79 8.87 -24.60
N ARG A 137 -2.20 8.25 -25.73
CA ARG A 137 -1.27 7.87 -26.80
C ARG A 137 -0.47 9.08 -27.27
N GLY A 138 0.88 8.97 -27.24
CA GLY A 138 1.82 10.03 -27.61
C GLY A 138 1.93 11.20 -26.61
N LYS A 139 1.18 11.19 -25.51
CA LYS A 139 1.30 12.18 -24.42
C LYS A 139 2.47 11.85 -23.50
N ARG A 140 2.94 12.84 -22.72
CA ARG A 140 3.99 12.67 -21.73
C ARG A 140 3.41 12.06 -20.46
N VAL A 141 3.94 10.94 -20.03
CA VAL A 141 3.53 10.26 -18.79
C VAL A 141 4.72 10.19 -17.83
N GLY A 142 4.53 10.61 -16.59
CA GLY A 142 5.56 10.63 -15.58
C GLY A 142 5.84 9.24 -15.00
N PHE A 143 7.12 8.90 -14.88
CA PHE A 143 7.67 7.73 -14.20
C PHE A 143 8.67 8.17 -13.14
N VAL A 144 8.89 7.38 -12.11
CA VAL A 144 9.79 7.73 -11.01
C VAL A 144 10.90 6.69 -10.89
N VAL A 145 12.15 7.17 -10.99
CA VAL A 145 13.34 6.31 -10.84
C VAL A 145 13.34 5.64 -9.46
N GLY A 146 13.57 4.32 -9.40
CA GLY A 146 13.58 3.56 -8.14
C GLY A 146 12.18 3.35 -7.52
N SER A 147 11.10 3.52 -8.29
CA SER A 147 9.74 3.31 -7.79
C SER A 147 8.93 2.35 -8.67
N PRO A 148 9.19 1.03 -8.56
CA PRO A 148 8.42 0.03 -9.31
C PRO A 148 6.91 0.14 -9.06
N ALA A 149 6.48 0.52 -7.85
CA ALA A 149 5.06 0.71 -7.55
C ALA A 149 4.41 1.76 -8.45
N LEU A 150 4.98 2.97 -8.49
CA LEU A 150 4.41 4.07 -9.29
C LEU A 150 4.43 3.72 -10.77
N ASN A 151 5.55 3.14 -11.25
CA ASN A 151 5.75 2.82 -12.64
C ASN A 151 4.80 1.69 -13.11
N GLN A 152 4.72 0.59 -12.39
CA GLN A 152 3.82 -0.51 -12.73
C GLN A 152 2.35 -0.14 -12.58
N ASN A 153 2.01 0.68 -11.58
CA ASN A 153 0.66 1.21 -11.44
C ASN A 153 0.29 2.12 -12.61
N SER A 154 1.20 2.99 -13.08
CA SER A 154 0.98 3.80 -14.30
C SER A 154 0.73 2.89 -15.50
N LEU A 155 1.55 1.85 -15.69
CA LEU A 155 1.40 0.89 -16.79
C LEU A 155 0.09 0.10 -16.71
N ALA A 156 -0.35 -0.27 -15.51
CA ALA A 156 -1.64 -0.94 -15.31
C ALA A 156 -2.81 -0.06 -15.75
N ILE A 157 -2.80 1.23 -15.37
CA ILE A 157 -3.85 2.16 -15.80
C ILE A 157 -3.78 2.43 -17.31
N LEU A 158 -2.59 2.59 -17.89
CA LEU A 158 -2.42 2.71 -19.35
C LEU A 158 -2.96 1.48 -20.09
N ALA A 159 -2.74 0.29 -19.53
CA ALA A 159 -3.24 -0.97 -20.10
C ALA A 159 -4.78 -1.02 -20.16
N PHE A 160 -5.50 -0.33 -19.27
CA PHE A 160 -6.97 -0.19 -19.39
C PHE A 160 -7.36 0.33 -20.77
N GLY A 161 -6.71 1.39 -21.24
CA GLY A 161 -6.89 1.97 -22.58
C GLY A 161 -6.19 1.22 -23.72
N GLY A 162 -5.60 0.04 -23.46
CA GLY A 162 -4.86 -0.74 -24.45
C GLY A 162 -3.51 -0.11 -24.82
N LEU A 163 -2.91 0.69 -23.91
CA LEU A 163 -1.63 1.34 -24.12
C LEU A 163 -0.50 0.61 -23.36
N LYS A 164 0.69 0.62 -23.96
CA LYS A 164 1.96 0.19 -23.37
C LYS A 164 2.84 1.41 -23.11
N GLN A 165 3.94 1.24 -22.42
CA GLN A 165 4.92 2.31 -22.20
C GLN A 165 5.43 2.92 -23.51
N SER A 166 5.65 2.10 -24.54
CA SER A 166 6.09 2.54 -25.87
C SER A 166 5.05 3.39 -26.63
N ASP A 167 3.81 3.40 -26.19
CA ASP A 167 2.72 4.20 -26.80
C ASP A 167 2.65 5.63 -26.26
N VAL A 168 3.42 5.94 -25.22
CA VAL A 168 3.49 7.25 -24.55
C VAL A 168 4.93 7.78 -24.55
N LYS A 169 5.09 9.07 -24.26
CA LYS A 169 6.41 9.67 -24.03
C LYS A 169 6.71 9.56 -22.53
N ALA A 170 7.54 8.60 -22.14
CA ALA A 170 7.97 8.46 -20.76
C ALA A 170 8.85 9.64 -20.34
N VAL A 171 8.51 10.27 -19.20
CA VAL A 171 9.30 11.34 -18.58
C VAL A 171 9.71 10.87 -17.19
N GLU A 172 11.02 10.79 -16.94
CA GLU A 172 11.56 10.30 -15.68
C GLU A 172 11.75 11.42 -14.66
N PHE A 173 11.37 11.15 -13.42
CA PHE A 173 11.50 12.05 -12.28
C PHE A 173 12.23 11.36 -11.13
N ALA A 174 12.97 12.15 -10.34
CA ALA A 174 13.71 11.63 -9.20
C ALA A 174 12.83 11.23 -8.01
N SER A 175 11.60 11.77 -7.90
CA SER A 175 10.69 11.48 -6.79
C SER A 175 9.21 11.64 -7.19
N TYR A 176 8.34 11.09 -6.36
CA TYR A 176 6.88 11.26 -6.47
C TYR A 176 6.48 12.74 -6.49
N GLY A 177 7.02 13.54 -5.56
CA GLY A 177 6.72 14.97 -5.51
C GLY A 177 7.23 15.72 -6.75
N ALA A 178 8.41 15.36 -7.29
CA ALA A 178 8.95 15.95 -8.52
C ALA A 178 8.06 15.63 -9.73
N MET A 179 7.53 14.41 -9.84
CA MET A 179 6.61 14.02 -10.91
C MET A 179 5.32 14.87 -10.91
N TRP A 180 4.70 15.07 -9.74
CA TRP A 180 3.50 15.91 -9.62
C TRP A 180 3.78 17.39 -9.86
N LYS A 181 4.93 17.90 -9.42
CA LYS A 181 5.39 19.26 -9.79
C LYS A 181 5.60 19.38 -11.28
N GLY A 182 6.15 18.36 -11.93
CA GLY A 182 6.29 18.29 -13.38
C GLY A 182 4.93 18.36 -14.11
N LEU A 183 3.87 17.76 -13.56
CA LEU A 183 2.51 17.91 -14.09
C LEU A 183 2.05 19.38 -14.05
N ILE A 184 2.23 20.04 -12.91
CA ILE A 184 1.84 21.45 -12.71
C ILE A 184 2.66 22.37 -13.63
N ASN A 185 3.96 22.13 -13.76
CA ASN A 185 4.90 22.95 -14.53
C ASN A 185 4.93 22.64 -16.04
N ASN A 186 4.08 21.73 -16.52
CA ASN A 186 4.02 21.31 -17.92
C ASN A 186 5.25 20.52 -18.42
N ASP A 187 5.97 19.81 -17.52
CA ASP A 187 7.03 18.88 -17.89
C ASP A 187 6.46 17.51 -18.27
N THR A 188 5.31 17.12 -17.70
CA THR A 188 4.56 15.91 -18.04
C THR A 188 3.07 16.23 -18.17
N ASP A 189 2.30 15.31 -18.76
CA ASP A 189 0.86 15.45 -19.00
C ASP A 189 0.03 14.57 -18.05
N ALA A 190 0.63 13.51 -17.50
CA ALA A 190 -0.04 12.60 -16.59
C ALA A 190 0.93 12.12 -15.48
N ALA A 191 0.39 11.91 -14.27
CA ALA A 191 1.10 11.43 -13.09
C ALA A 191 0.23 10.45 -12.30
N PHE A 192 0.79 9.30 -11.90
CA PHE A 192 0.05 8.34 -11.07
C PHE A 192 -0.05 8.83 -9.61
N GLY A 193 -1.22 8.64 -9.00
CA GLY A 193 -1.41 8.90 -7.58
C GLY A 193 -2.79 8.52 -7.06
N THR A 194 -3.00 8.76 -5.77
CA THR A 194 -4.34 8.65 -5.16
C THR A 194 -5.08 9.97 -5.28
N THR A 195 -6.39 9.90 -5.42
CA THR A 195 -7.25 11.10 -5.57
C THR A 195 -7.20 12.05 -4.38
N ILE A 196 -6.76 11.58 -3.22
CA ILE A 196 -6.66 12.36 -1.96
C ILE A 196 -5.25 12.89 -1.65
N THR A 197 -4.27 12.67 -2.53
CA THR A 197 -2.91 13.16 -2.27
C THR A 197 -2.84 14.68 -2.36
N GLY A 198 -2.05 15.32 -1.49
CA GLY A 198 -1.84 16.78 -1.51
C GLY A 198 -1.40 17.31 -2.88
N PRO A 199 -0.40 16.70 -3.54
CA PRO A 199 -0.01 17.07 -4.89
C PRO A 199 -1.15 17.06 -5.94
N ALA A 200 -2.14 16.16 -5.83
CA ALA A 200 -3.31 16.18 -6.72
C ALA A 200 -4.21 17.39 -6.44
N LYS A 201 -4.34 17.80 -5.17
CA LYS A 201 -5.06 19.03 -4.81
C LYS A 201 -4.35 20.28 -5.32
N GLU A 202 -3.04 20.32 -5.29
CA GLU A 202 -2.24 21.40 -5.87
C GLU A 202 -2.44 21.46 -7.40
N ALA A 203 -2.38 20.32 -8.07
CA ALA A 203 -2.60 20.22 -9.51
C ALA A 203 -4.03 20.65 -9.91
N GLU A 204 -5.05 20.27 -9.13
CA GLU A 204 -6.45 20.68 -9.35
C GLU A 204 -6.61 22.20 -9.39
N THR A 205 -5.89 22.91 -8.51
CA THR A 205 -5.95 24.38 -8.40
C THR A 205 -4.95 25.11 -9.27
N SER A 206 -4.07 24.37 -9.97
CA SER A 206 -3.10 24.96 -10.89
C SER A 206 -3.75 25.49 -12.16
N PRO A 207 -3.07 26.35 -12.94
CA PRO A 207 -3.59 26.84 -14.24
C PRO A 207 -3.89 25.72 -15.24
N ARG A 208 -3.20 24.57 -15.15
CA ARG A 208 -3.45 23.41 -16.02
C ARG A 208 -4.69 22.60 -15.58
N GLY A 209 -5.10 22.72 -14.30
CA GLY A 209 -6.14 21.90 -13.73
C GLY A 209 -5.82 20.41 -13.69
N LEU A 210 -6.74 19.62 -13.20
CA LEU A 210 -6.60 18.16 -13.07
C LEU A 210 -7.89 17.47 -13.44
N ILE A 211 -7.78 16.39 -14.19
CA ILE A 211 -8.87 15.42 -14.44
C ILE A 211 -8.37 14.00 -14.15
N TRP A 212 -9.31 13.11 -13.93
CA TRP A 212 -9.09 11.66 -13.81
C TRP A 212 -9.90 10.98 -14.91
N PRO A 213 -9.27 10.49 -15.99
CA PRO A 213 -9.98 9.73 -17.01
C PRO A 213 -10.68 8.52 -16.38
N PRO A 214 -11.97 8.28 -16.66
CA PRO A 214 -12.75 7.23 -16.02
C PRO A 214 -12.30 5.84 -16.44
N LEU A 215 -12.47 4.86 -15.53
CA LEU A 215 -12.31 3.44 -15.78
C LEU A 215 -13.64 2.74 -15.48
N PRO A 216 -14.56 2.65 -16.44
CA PRO A 216 -15.87 2.03 -16.24
C PRO A 216 -15.75 0.61 -15.68
N ALA A 217 -16.52 0.29 -14.65
CA ALA A 217 -16.45 -1.00 -13.96
C ALA A 217 -16.95 -2.17 -14.83
N ASP A 218 -17.77 -1.89 -15.83
CA ASP A 218 -18.35 -2.83 -16.77
C ASP A 218 -17.48 -3.09 -18.02
N ASP A 219 -16.39 -2.34 -18.24
CA ASP A 219 -15.38 -2.65 -19.28
C ASP A 219 -14.51 -3.84 -18.85
N LYS A 220 -15.06 -5.06 -18.99
CA LYS A 220 -14.35 -6.29 -18.63
C LYS A 220 -13.00 -6.43 -19.33
N ALA A 221 -12.95 -6.10 -20.63
CA ALA A 221 -11.70 -6.20 -21.40
C ALA A 221 -10.63 -5.21 -20.91
N GLY A 222 -11.04 -4.00 -20.54
CA GLY A 222 -10.16 -3.02 -19.87
C GLY A 222 -9.59 -3.57 -18.56
N TRP A 223 -10.46 -4.12 -17.72
CA TRP A 223 -10.04 -4.68 -16.41
C TRP A 223 -9.18 -5.94 -16.54
N GLU A 224 -9.43 -6.82 -17.51
CA GLU A 224 -8.53 -7.94 -17.81
C GLU A 224 -7.11 -7.46 -18.16
N ARG A 225 -6.99 -6.38 -18.96
CA ARG A 225 -5.69 -5.78 -19.27
C ARG A 225 -5.00 -5.18 -18.05
N VAL A 226 -5.74 -4.46 -17.18
CA VAL A 226 -5.23 -3.93 -15.91
C VAL A 226 -4.67 -5.05 -15.03
N GLN A 227 -5.46 -6.11 -14.84
CA GLN A 227 -5.12 -7.20 -13.92
C GLN A 227 -3.94 -8.06 -14.40
N LYS A 228 -3.65 -8.08 -15.70
CA LYS A 228 -2.43 -8.70 -16.25
C LYS A 228 -1.15 -7.94 -15.83
N VAL A 229 -1.24 -6.64 -15.60
CA VAL A 229 -0.10 -5.80 -15.18
C VAL A 229 -0.05 -5.63 -13.66
N GLY A 230 -1.22 -5.43 -13.04
CA GLY A 230 -1.37 -5.27 -11.59
C GLY A 230 -2.59 -6.03 -11.09
N SER A 231 -2.42 -7.33 -10.78
CA SER A 231 -3.48 -8.26 -10.37
C SER A 231 -4.26 -7.83 -9.11
N PHE A 232 -3.69 -6.92 -8.33
CA PHE A 232 -4.26 -6.39 -7.09
C PHE A 232 -5.23 -5.22 -7.30
N PHE A 233 -5.34 -4.67 -8.51
CA PHE A 233 -6.31 -3.62 -8.80
C PHE A 233 -7.73 -4.16 -8.96
N PHE A 234 -8.69 -3.37 -8.50
CA PHE A 234 -10.12 -3.62 -8.68
C PHE A 234 -10.87 -2.33 -9.06
N PRO A 235 -12.03 -2.44 -9.75
CA PRO A 235 -12.90 -1.30 -10.02
C PRO A 235 -13.41 -0.70 -8.72
N HIS A 236 -13.39 0.64 -8.62
CA HIS A 236 -13.84 1.35 -7.44
C HIS A 236 -14.56 2.65 -7.81
N ARG A 237 -15.66 2.92 -7.13
CA ARG A 237 -16.37 4.19 -7.24
C ARG A 237 -15.84 5.17 -6.20
N ALA A 238 -14.94 6.05 -6.62
CA ALA A 238 -14.39 7.10 -5.75
C ALA A 238 -15.46 8.16 -5.46
N THR A 239 -15.52 8.57 -4.19
CA THR A 239 -16.44 9.61 -3.71
C THR A 239 -15.71 10.73 -2.97
N CYS A 240 -14.36 10.71 -2.98
CA CYS A 240 -13.55 11.77 -2.40
C CYS A 240 -12.23 11.95 -3.16
N GLY A 241 -11.70 13.17 -3.12
CA GLY A 241 -10.44 13.52 -3.72
C GLY A 241 -10.45 14.81 -4.54
N ALA A 242 -9.38 15.07 -5.27
CA ALA A 242 -9.29 16.21 -6.18
C ALA A 242 -10.33 16.06 -7.31
N GLY A 243 -11.24 17.02 -7.45
CA GLY A 243 -12.33 17.01 -8.42
C GLY A 243 -13.43 15.95 -8.21
N ILE A 244 -13.41 15.23 -7.08
CA ILE A 244 -14.32 14.13 -6.76
C ILE A 244 -15.03 14.40 -5.43
N SER A 245 -16.36 14.18 -5.39
CA SER A 245 -17.18 14.28 -4.19
C SER A 245 -18.29 13.21 -4.22
N PRO A 246 -19.07 13.04 -3.13
CA PRO A 246 -20.22 12.16 -3.13
C PRO A 246 -21.26 12.50 -4.22
N GLU A 247 -21.42 13.79 -4.56
CA GLU A 247 -22.32 14.30 -5.59
C GLU A 247 -21.73 14.16 -7.01
N LYS A 248 -20.41 14.09 -7.10
CA LYS A 248 -19.65 13.91 -8.35
C LYS A 248 -18.68 12.73 -8.23
N PRO A 249 -19.21 11.51 -8.07
CA PRO A 249 -18.36 10.32 -7.94
C PRO A 249 -17.77 9.93 -9.29
N LEU A 250 -16.67 9.15 -9.25
CA LEU A 250 -15.98 8.71 -10.45
C LEU A 250 -15.55 7.24 -10.34
N ASN A 251 -15.78 6.45 -11.41
CA ASN A 251 -15.29 5.10 -11.48
C ASN A 251 -13.82 5.10 -11.89
N LEU A 252 -12.98 4.57 -11.02
CA LEU A 252 -11.52 4.51 -11.17
C LEU A 252 -11.00 3.14 -10.71
N ALA A 253 -9.68 2.97 -10.65
CA ALA A 253 -9.05 1.83 -10.02
C ALA A 253 -8.80 2.08 -8.54
N ASN A 254 -8.75 1.01 -7.74
CA ASN A 254 -8.24 1.08 -6.37
C ASN A 254 -7.48 -0.21 -6.02
N TYR A 255 -6.67 -0.10 -4.98
CA TYR A 255 -6.01 -1.17 -4.24
C TYR A 255 -5.77 -0.69 -2.82
N PRO A 256 -5.51 -1.58 -1.83
CA PRO A 256 -5.23 -1.13 -0.46
C PRO A 256 -4.04 -0.17 -0.41
N TYR A 257 -4.27 1.10 -0.01
CA TYR A 257 -3.22 2.12 0.12
C TYR A 257 -3.63 3.26 1.07
N PRO A 258 -2.75 3.67 2.03
CA PRO A 258 -1.48 3.02 2.36
C PRO A 258 -1.67 1.66 3.05
N ILE A 259 -0.61 0.86 2.97
CA ILE A 259 -0.47 -0.39 3.69
C ILE A 259 0.67 -0.19 4.69
N PHE A 260 0.41 -0.37 5.99
CA PHE A 260 1.48 -0.41 6.98
C PHE A 260 2.10 -1.80 6.96
N VAL A 261 3.39 -1.84 6.72
CA VAL A 261 4.18 -3.09 6.60
C VAL A 261 5.42 -3.04 7.49
N ALA A 262 5.86 -4.23 7.91
CA ALA A 262 7.14 -4.43 8.57
C ALA A 262 7.85 -5.65 7.97
N TYR A 263 9.14 -5.82 8.26
CA TYR A 263 9.82 -7.08 7.96
C TYR A 263 9.35 -8.20 8.88
N ALA A 264 9.32 -9.43 8.38
CA ALA A 264 9.05 -10.65 9.16
C ALA A 264 9.96 -10.80 10.38
N SER A 265 11.14 -10.18 10.36
CA SER A 265 12.10 -10.22 11.47
C SER A 265 11.77 -9.31 12.65
N VAL A 266 10.78 -8.42 12.53
CA VAL A 266 10.31 -7.61 13.67
C VAL A 266 9.55 -8.53 14.63
N PRO A 267 9.82 -8.48 15.96
CA PRO A 267 9.16 -9.38 16.91
C PRO A 267 7.63 -9.31 16.86
N ALA A 268 6.97 -10.47 16.89
CA ALA A 268 5.52 -10.55 16.79
C ALA A 268 4.80 -9.76 17.92
N ASP A 269 5.35 -9.72 19.12
CA ASP A 269 4.77 -8.94 20.21
C ASP A 269 4.85 -7.43 19.97
N GLN A 270 5.91 -6.95 19.31
CA GLN A 270 6.03 -5.54 18.95
C GLN A 270 5.00 -5.17 17.88
N ILE A 271 4.84 -5.99 16.83
CA ILE A 271 3.84 -5.75 15.78
C ILE A 271 2.43 -5.89 16.33
N TYR A 272 2.20 -6.85 17.22
CA TYR A 272 0.92 -6.97 17.94
C TYR A 272 0.59 -5.69 18.71
N ALA A 273 1.51 -5.18 19.51
CA ALA A 273 1.29 -3.97 20.30
C ALA A 273 0.98 -2.75 19.41
N ILE A 274 1.75 -2.57 18.31
CA ILE A 274 1.52 -1.49 17.34
C ILE A 274 0.13 -1.64 16.68
N THR A 275 -0.20 -2.82 16.17
CA THR A 275 -1.47 -3.07 15.47
C THR A 275 -2.66 -2.94 16.40
N LYS A 276 -2.57 -3.49 17.62
CA LYS A 276 -3.60 -3.37 18.65
C LYS A 276 -3.81 -1.90 19.04
N ALA A 277 -2.73 -1.13 19.23
CA ALA A 277 -2.81 0.30 19.52
C ALA A 277 -3.58 1.06 18.44
N MET A 278 -3.33 0.76 17.17
CA MET A 278 -4.06 1.36 16.05
C MET A 278 -5.54 0.95 16.04
N ILE A 279 -5.86 -0.32 16.28
CA ILE A 279 -7.24 -0.83 16.29
C ILE A 279 -8.05 -0.21 17.42
N VAL A 280 -7.57 -0.28 18.66
CA VAL A 280 -8.34 0.16 19.84
C VAL A 280 -8.45 1.67 19.96
N ASN A 281 -7.58 2.42 19.33
CA ASN A 281 -7.61 3.90 19.31
C ASN A 281 -8.02 4.47 17.95
N TYR A 282 -8.71 3.69 17.13
CA TYR A 282 -9.11 4.09 15.77
C TYR A 282 -9.81 5.46 15.75
N ASP A 283 -10.73 5.72 16.68
CA ASP A 283 -11.46 6.99 16.78
C ASP A 283 -10.57 8.22 17.02
N ALA A 284 -9.36 8.02 17.57
CA ALA A 284 -8.44 9.12 17.84
C ALA A 284 -7.69 9.62 16.58
N TYR A 285 -7.70 8.86 15.47
CA TYR A 285 -6.97 9.25 14.26
C TYR A 285 -7.75 9.07 12.95
N LYS A 286 -8.92 8.44 12.94
CA LYS A 286 -9.70 8.17 11.72
C LYS A 286 -9.99 9.42 10.87
N ASP A 287 -10.08 10.58 11.50
CA ASP A 287 -10.37 11.88 10.86
C ASP A 287 -9.11 12.76 10.73
N SER A 288 -7.92 12.24 11.05
CA SER A 288 -6.66 13.00 11.06
C SER A 288 -6.16 13.36 9.66
N ALA A 289 -6.50 12.58 8.65
CA ALA A 289 -6.15 12.80 7.25
C ALA A 289 -7.15 12.11 6.33
N PRO A 290 -7.34 12.59 5.09
CA PRO A 290 -8.16 11.90 4.10
C PRO A 290 -7.69 10.45 3.90
N GLY A 291 -8.62 9.50 3.97
CA GLY A 291 -8.36 8.07 3.85
C GLY A 291 -7.95 7.36 5.16
N ALA A 292 -7.71 8.08 6.27
CA ALA A 292 -7.36 7.45 7.55
C ALA A 292 -8.50 6.56 8.09
N SER A 293 -9.75 6.89 7.79
CA SER A 293 -10.93 6.08 8.12
C SER A 293 -10.91 4.67 7.52
N GLY A 294 -10.18 4.46 6.44
CA GLY A 294 -9.99 3.15 5.84
C GLY A 294 -9.14 2.18 6.66
N LEU A 295 -8.48 2.64 7.73
CA LEU A 295 -7.71 1.77 8.65
C LEU A 295 -8.59 1.03 9.68
N ALA A 296 -9.91 1.19 9.65
CA ALA A 296 -10.82 0.43 10.50
C ALA A 296 -10.59 -1.08 10.38
N ALA A 297 -10.65 -1.81 11.48
CA ALA A 297 -10.33 -3.23 11.53
C ALA A 297 -11.29 -4.09 10.66
N ASP A 298 -12.56 -3.69 10.53
CA ASP A 298 -13.57 -4.33 9.70
C ASP A 298 -13.41 -4.05 8.19
N ARG A 299 -12.64 -3.03 7.81
CA ARG A 299 -12.36 -2.64 6.41
C ARG A 299 -11.07 -3.22 5.84
N GLN A 300 -10.37 -4.06 6.60
CA GLN A 300 -9.09 -4.60 6.17
C GLN A 300 -9.21 -5.53 4.97
N THR A 301 -8.36 -5.33 3.94
CA THR A 301 -8.21 -6.25 2.81
C THR A 301 -7.31 -7.40 3.22
N LYS A 302 -7.92 -8.49 3.69
CA LYS A 302 -7.22 -9.62 4.31
C LYS A 302 -6.81 -10.71 3.31
N ASN A 303 -7.30 -10.64 2.07
CA ASN A 303 -6.96 -11.56 0.96
C ASN A 303 -6.11 -10.83 -0.10
N TRP A 304 -5.06 -10.16 0.34
CA TRP A 304 -4.19 -9.43 -0.57
C TRP A 304 -3.01 -10.32 -1.05
N VAL A 305 -2.04 -9.73 -1.75
CA VAL A 305 -0.92 -10.41 -2.40
C VAL A 305 0.33 -10.56 -1.52
N ALA A 306 0.32 -9.99 -0.32
CA ALA A 306 1.37 -10.15 0.69
C ALA A 306 0.76 -10.56 2.05
N PRO A 307 1.47 -11.36 2.87
CA PRO A 307 0.90 -11.89 4.10
C PRO A 307 0.76 -10.83 5.19
N VAL A 308 -0.17 -11.06 6.09
CA VAL A 308 -0.34 -10.29 7.33
C VAL A 308 0.62 -10.85 8.39
N HIS A 309 1.31 -9.97 9.09
CA HIS A 309 2.28 -10.34 10.13
C HIS A 309 1.61 -11.11 11.28
N PRO A 310 2.24 -12.15 11.86
CA PRO A 310 1.65 -12.94 12.94
C PRO A 310 1.17 -12.09 14.13
N GLY A 311 1.90 -11.04 14.50
CA GLY A 311 1.48 -10.10 15.53
C GLY A 311 0.22 -9.32 15.15
N ALA A 312 0.09 -8.92 13.89
CA ALA A 312 -1.12 -8.25 13.39
C ALA A 312 -2.32 -9.21 13.31
N VAL A 313 -2.08 -10.46 12.88
CA VAL A 313 -3.12 -11.52 12.91
C VAL A 313 -3.67 -11.70 14.32
N ARG A 314 -2.80 -11.74 15.35
CA ARG A 314 -3.24 -11.84 16.75
C ARG A 314 -4.16 -10.67 17.13
N ALA A 315 -3.80 -9.44 16.80
CA ALA A 315 -4.61 -8.26 17.09
C ALA A 315 -5.95 -8.27 16.33
N LEU A 316 -5.95 -8.70 15.06
CA LEU A 316 -7.17 -8.84 14.26
C LEU A 316 -8.09 -9.96 14.76
N LYS A 317 -7.54 -11.09 15.27
CA LYS A 317 -8.30 -12.15 15.92
C LYS A 317 -9.00 -11.66 17.19
N GLU A 318 -8.29 -10.90 18.04
CA GLU A 318 -8.87 -10.28 19.24
C GLU A 318 -9.98 -9.27 18.91
N ALA A 319 -9.86 -8.57 17.78
CA ALA A 319 -10.90 -7.68 17.28
C ALA A 319 -12.06 -8.40 16.58
N GLY A 320 -12.07 -9.73 16.53
CA GLY A 320 -13.09 -10.52 15.82
C GLY A 320 -13.03 -10.36 14.29
N GLN A 321 -11.89 -9.96 13.74
CA GLN A 321 -11.71 -9.57 12.35
C GLN A 321 -10.79 -10.52 11.58
N TRP A 322 -10.77 -11.82 11.94
CA TRP A 322 -9.94 -12.84 11.27
C TRP A 322 -10.68 -14.17 11.19
N THR A 323 -10.70 -14.78 10.00
CA THR A 323 -11.40 -16.04 9.72
C THR A 323 -10.43 -17.14 9.33
N ASP A 324 -10.88 -18.41 9.36
CA ASP A 324 -10.11 -19.58 8.92
C ASP A 324 -9.74 -19.49 7.43
N GLN A 325 -10.60 -18.92 6.59
CA GLN A 325 -10.30 -18.70 5.17
C GLN A 325 -9.13 -17.71 5.01
N GLN A 326 -9.09 -16.64 5.80
CA GLN A 326 -8.00 -15.68 5.80
C GLN A 326 -6.70 -16.29 6.34
N GLU A 327 -6.79 -17.14 7.35
CA GLU A 327 -5.65 -17.92 7.86
C GLU A 327 -5.05 -18.82 6.77
N ALA A 328 -5.90 -19.57 6.05
CA ALA A 328 -5.46 -20.45 4.97
C ALA A 328 -4.78 -19.66 3.83
N HIS A 329 -5.35 -18.52 3.43
CA HIS A 329 -4.77 -17.62 2.44
C HIS A 329 -3.42 -17.06 2.92
N ASN A 330 -3.34 -16.58 4.14
CA ASN A 330 -2.13 -16.04 4.76
C ASN A 330 -0.99 -17.08 4.78
N ASN A 331 -1.32 -18.33 5.16
CA ASN A 331 -0.36 -19.44 5.16
C ASN A 331 0.15 -19.77 3.76
N ALA A 332 -0.68 -19.64 2.72
CA ALA A 332 -0.23 -19.82 1.33
C ALA A 332 0.76 -18.72 0.90
N LEU A 333 0.56 -17.48 1.37
CA LEU A 333 1.47 -16.36 1.11
C LEU A 333 2.80 -16.52 1.86
N PHE A 334 2.81 -17.04 3.09
CA PHE A 334 4.05 -17.38 3.78
C PHE A 334 4.85 -18.45 3.02
N LYS A 335 4.20 -19.52 2.56
CA LYS A 335 4.86 -20.52 1.72
C LYS A 335 5.47 -19.89 0.47
N ARG A 336 4.80 -18.92 -0.14
CA ARG A 336 5.34 -18.20 -1.28
C ARG A 336 6.60 -17.41 -0.91
N GLN A 337 6.62 -16.70 0.23
CA GLN A 337 7.82 -16.01 0.73
C GLN A 337 8.98 -16.97 0.95
N ASP A 338 8.71 -18.14 1.53
CA ASP A 338 9.73 -19.17 1.77
C ASP A 338 10.33 -19.70 0.45
N VAL A 339 9.48 -19.99 -0.55
CA VAL A 339 9.93 -20.43 -1.89
C VAL A 339 10.80 -19.36 -2.57
N LEU A 340 10.39 -18.11 -2.53
CA LEU A 340 11.14 -17.00 -3.13
C LEU A 340 12.49 -16.78 -2.42
N THR A 341 12.51 -16.82 -1.09
CA THR A 341 13.74 -16.68 -0.29
C THR A 341 14.72 -17.83 -0.55
N ALA A 342 14.22 -19.06 -0.61
CA ALA A 342 15.04 -20.22 -0.91
C ALA A 342 15.59 -20.14 -2.34
N ALA A 343 14.76 -19.78 -3.32
CA ALA A 343 15.19 -19.61 -4.71
C ALA A 343 16.28 -18.55 -4.87
N TRP A 344 16.15 -17.42 -4.18
CA TRP A 344 17.16 -16.36 -4.18
C TRP A 344 18.48 -16.83 -3.59
N THR A 345 18.41 -17.55 -2.47
CA THR A 345 19.60 -18.11 -1.81
C THR A 345 20.34 -19.10 -2.72
N GLU A 346 19.60 -19.99 -3.39
CA GLU A 346 20.19 -20.96 -4.33
C GLU A 346 20.74 -20.27 -5.58
N TYR A 347 20.03 -19.26 -6.11
CA TYR A 347 20.54 -18.48 -7.22
C TYR A 347 21.85 -17.77 -6.87
N GLY A 348 21.95 -17.17 -5.68
CA GLY A 348 23.19 -16.55 -5.20
C GLY A 348 24.38 -17.53 -5.11
N LYS A 349 24.14 -18.81 -4.80
CA LYS A 349 25.19 -19.87 -4.75
C LYS A 349 25.61 -20.36 -6.13
N SER A 350 24.81 -20.14 -7.17
CA SER A 350 25.08 -20.64 -8.54
C SER A 350 26.13 -19.83 -9.30
N ASN A 351 26.85 -18.92 -8.63
CA ASN A 351 27.79 -17.98 -9.24
C ASN A 351 27.16 -17.13 -10.37
N PRO A 352 26.12 -16.37 -10.07
CA PRO A 352 25.39 -15.63 -11.09
C PRO A 352 26.26 -14.55 -11.76
N PRO A 353 25.87 -14.09 -12.98
CA PRO A 353 26.60 -13.03 -13.69
C PRO A 353 26.85 -11.77 -12.85
N ALA A 354 28.01 -11.12 -13.06
CA ALA A 354 28.33 -9.85 -12.42
C ALA A 354 27.55 -8.68 -13.04
N ASP A 355 27.25 -8.77 -14.35
CA ASP A 355 26.46 -7.78 -15.08
C ASP A 355 25.03 -7.73 -14.52
N GLU A 356 24.54 -6.52 -14.21
CA GLU A 356 23.24 -6.31 -13.53
C GLU A 356 22.06 -6.81 -14.35
N LYS A 357 22.06 -6.60 -15.65
CA LYS A 357 21.00 -7.03 -16.54
C LYS A 357 20.96 -8.54 -16.65
N ALA A 358 22.10 -9.17 -16.89
CA ALA A 358 22.21 -10.62 -16.97
C ALA A 358 21.89 -11.28 -15.62
N PHE A 359 22.27 -10.64 -14.51
CA PHE A 359 21.90 -11.08 -13.17
C PHE A 359 20.37 -11.10 -12.99
N LEU A 360 19.70 -10.00 -13.31
CA LEU A 360 18.24 -9.89 -13.20
C LEU A 360 17.51 -10.92 -14.08
N GLU A 361 17.96 -11.08 -15.34
CA GLU A 361 17.40 -12.08 -16.26
C GLU A 361 17.57 -13.51 -15.71
N GLY A 362 18.73 -13.82 -15.14
CA GLY A 362 19.00 -15.11 -14.50
C GLY A 362 18.13 -15.33 -13.26
N TRP A 363 18.00 -14.31 -12.42
CA TRP A 363 17.11 -14.35 -11.27
C TRP A 363 15.66 -14.60 -11.67
N MET A 364 15.12 -13.86 -12.65
CA MET A 364 13.73 -14.04 -13.09
C MET A 364 13.46 -15.47 -13.59
N LYS A 365 14.42 -16.09 -14.28
CA LYS A 365 14.34 -17.51 -14.68
C LYS A 365 14.34 -18.45 -13.48
N ALA A 366 15.26 -18.25 -12.52
CA ALA A 366 15.36 -19.06 -11.31
C ALA A 366 14.08 -18.95 -10.46
N ARG A 367 13.56 -17.72 -10.31
CA ARG A 367 12.31 -17.41 -9.63
C ARG A 367 11.14 -18.17 -10.27
N ALA A 368 10.96 -18.04 -11.59
CA ALA A 368 9.88 -18.69 -12.32
C ALA A 368 9.95 -20.23 -12.16
N ALA A 369 11.14 -20.84 -12.27
CA ALA A 369 11.34 -22.26 -12.09
C ALA A 369 10.99 -22.74 -10.68
N ALA A 370 11.38 -21.98 -9.64
CA ALA A 370 11.09 -22.32 -8.25
C ALA A 370 9.58 -22.23 -7.95
N LEU A 371 8.90 -21.21 -8.45
CA LEU A 371 7.45 -21.07 -8.30
C LEU A 371 6.69 -22.18 -9.04
N ALA A 372 7.09 -22.52 -10.27
CA ALA A 372 6.50 -23.61 -11.02
C ALA A 372 6.64 -24.96 -10.29
N LYS A 373 7.84 -25.25 -9.73
CA LYS A 373 8.09 -26.44 -8.91
C LYS A 373 7.19 -26.51 -7.67
N ALA A 374 6.81 -25.36 -7.12
CA ALA A 374 5.93 -25.25 -5.98
C ALA A 374 4.43 -25.17 -6.37
N ASN A 375 4.07 -25.32 -7.64
CA ASN A 375 2.73 -25.12 -8.20
C ASN A 375 2.15 -23.73 -7.89
N MET A 376 3.00 -22.70 -7.92
CA MET A 376 2.63 -21.31 -7.69
C MET A 376 2.69 -20.49 -8.99
N SER A 377 1.75 -19.57 -9.17
CA SER A 377 1.76 -18.65 -10.32
C SER A 377 3.03 -17.80 -10.36
N ASN A 378 3.62 -17.61 -11.55
CA ASN A 378 4.77 -16.71 -11.73
C ASN A 378 4.36 -15.23 -11.49
N GLY A 379 3.25 -14.77 -12.07
CA GLY A 379 2.73 -13.41 -11.92
C GLY A 379 3.54 -12.31 -12.63
N PHE A 380 4.78 -12.60 -13.05
CA PHE A 380 5.69 -11.68 -13.75
C PHE A 380 6.43 -12.45 -14.85
N GLU A 381 6.29 -12.01 -16.11
CA GLU A 381 6.94 -12.56 -17.28
C GLU A 381 8.06 -11.65 -17.76
#